data_7ddc71ac114e664fd3fc82486915948f
#
_entry.id   7ddc71ac114e664fd3fc82486915948f
#
_cell.length_a   1.000
_cell.length_b   1.000
_cell.length_c   1.000
_cell.angle_alpha   90.00
_cell.angle_beta   90.00
_cell.angle_gamma   90.00
#
_symmetry.space_group_name_H-M   'P 1'
#
loop_
_entity.id
_entity.type
_entity.pdbx_description
1 polymer ?
#
loop_
_entity_poly.entity_id
_entity_poly.type
_entity_poly.pdbx_seq_one_letter_code
_entity_poly.pdbx_strand_id
1 'polypeptide(L)'
;VHGIFLILGLITVGCVLLITVYLVISGVPAIAKIGLFQFLFGTKWASTASEPSFGILPFIMTSIYGTAGAILLGVPVGFFTSVYLAKIASPKVRGVIETAVSLLAGIPSVVYGLVGMLILVPGIRKLFNVPDGASLLAAIIVLAIMILPSIIKVSLNALEAVPKEYEDASLALGATDIETYFKVSVPAARSGIAAAVVLGVGRAIGEAMAVMMVSGNVPNMPSLFQSVRFLTTAVASEMSYSAGLQRQALFSIALVLFLFIMLINATLNFFLKHEKA
;
A
#
# COMPACT_ATOMS: atom_id res chain seq x y z
N VAL A 1 6.27 -23.37 -27.28
CA VAL A 1 6.58 -22.48 -26.15
C VAL A 1 5.93 -21.10 -26.36
N HIS A 2 6.16 -20.39 -27.49
CA HIS A 2 5.58 -19.07 -27.77
C HIS A 2 4.05 -19.05 -27.71
N GLY A 3 3.36 -20.05 -28.29
CA GLY A 3 1.89 -20.14 -28.26
C GLY A 3 1.34 -20.24 -26.83
N ILE A 4 1.98 -21.00 -25.95
CA ILE A 4 1.55 -21.14 -24.55
C ILE A 4 1.68 -19.81 -23.80
N PHE A 5 2.82 -19.10 -23.93
CA PHE A 5 3.00 -17.80 -23.29
C PHE A 5 2.02 -16.74 -23.81
N LEU A 6 1.71 -16.75 -25.11
CA LEU A 6 0.73 -15.86 -25.70
C LEU A 6 -0.68 -16.13 -25.13
N ILE A 7 -1.07 -17.42 -25.04
CA ILE A 7 -2.38 -17.80 -24.47
C ILE A 7 -2.46 -17.38 -23.00
N LEU A 8 -1.44 -17.65 -22.19
CA LEU A 8 -1.41 -17.23 -20.78
C LEU A 8 -1.47 -15.72 -20.62
N GLY A 9 -0.75 -14.97 -21.46
CA GLY A 9 -0.83 -13.51 -21.50
C GLY A 9 -2.22 -13.00 -21.85
N LEU A 10 -2.86 -13.58 -22.88
CA LEU A 10 -4.23 -13.21 -23.26
C LEU A 10 -5.24 -13.54 -22.17
N ILE A 11 -5.10 -14.69 -21.49
CA ILE A 11 -5.95 -15.04 -20.35
C ILE A 11 -5.83 -14.00 -19.24
N THR A 12 -4.60 -13.60 -18.88
CA THR A 12 -4.37 -12.60 -17.84
C THR A 12 -5.01 -11.26 -18.17
N VAL A 13 -4.82 -10.76 -19.40
CA VAL A 13 -5.45 -9.53 -19.87
C VAL A 13 -6.97 -9.68 -19.89
N GLY A 14 -7.48 -10.82 -20.38
CA GLY A 14 -8.91 -11.13 -20.40
C GLY A 14 -9.54 -11.11 -18.99
N CYS A 15 -8.87 -11.68 -17.98
CA CYS A 15 -9.33 -11.64 -16.59
C CYS A 15 -9.41 -10.21 -16.05
N VAL A 16 -8.39 -9.37 -16.31
CA VAL A 16 -8.39 -7.97 -15.87
C VAL A 16 -9.54 -7.20 -16.55
N LEU A 17 -9.75 -7.37 -17.85
CA LEU A 17 -10.85 -6.75 -18.58
C LEU A 17 -12.21 -7.21 -18.03
N LEU A 18 -12.37 -8.51 -17.77
CA LEU A 18 -13.58 -9.07 -17.20
C LEU A 18 -13.91 -8.46 -15.84
N ILE A 19 -12.92 -8.37 -14.94
CA ILE A 19 -13.09 -7.74 -13.62
C ILE A 19 -13.47 -6.27 -13.80
N THR A 20 -12.80 -5.53 -14.68
CA THR A 20 -13.09 -4.12 -14.94
C THR A 20 -14.53 -3.92 -15.42
N VAL A 21 -14.95 -4.68 -16.43
CA VAL A 21 -16.32 -4.63 -16.99
C VAL A 21 -17.34 -4.99 -15.91
N TYR A 22 -17.09 -6.03 -15.14
CA TYR A 22 -17.96 -6.45 -14.04
C TYR A 22 -18.13 -5.36 -12.98
N LEU A 23 -17.03 -4.71 -12.54
CA LEU A 23 -17.08 -3.61 -11.57
C LEU A 23 -17.87 -2.41 -12.11
N VAL A 24 -17.71 -2.08 -13.38
CA VAL A 24 -18.45 -0.99 -14.03
C VAL A 24 -19.96 -1.32 -14.09
N ILE A 25 -20.33 -2.49 -14.60
CA ILE A 25 -21.73 -2.90 -14.72
C ILE A 25 -22.42 -2.98 -13.34
N SER A 26 -21.70 -3.47 -12.32
CA SER A 26 -22.26 -3.65 -10.98
C SER A 26 -22.24 -2.38 -10.12
N GLY A 27 -21.28 -1.47 -10.33
CA GLY A 27 -21.09 -0.28 -9.51
C GLY A 27 -21.77 0.99 -10.05
N VAL A 28 -21.76 1.20 -11.37
CA VAL A 28 -22.33 2.42 -11.97
C VAL A 28 -23.82 2.63 -11.63
N PRO A 29 -24.70 1.60 -11.58
CA PRO A 29 -26.11 1.78 -11.26
C PRO A 29 -26.36 2.40 -9.89
N ALA A 30 -25.53 2.11 -8.87
CA ALA A 30 -25.67 2.74 -7.55
C ALA A 30 -25.27 4.23 -7.58
N ILE A 31 -24.18 4.56 -8.27
CA ILE A 31 -23.73 5.94 -8.44
C ILE A 31 -24.82 6.77 -9.15
N ALA A 32 -25.47 6.19 -10.18
CA ALA A 32 -26.54 6.86 -10.90
C ALA A 32 -27.79 7.12 -10.02
N LYS A 33 -28.10 6.20 -9.08
CA LYS A 33 -29.24 6.35 -8.16
C LYS A 33 -28.96 7.29 -7.00
N ILE A 34 -27.74 7.24 -6.44
CA ILE A 34 -27.35 8.03 -5.26
C ILE A 34 -26.96 9.46 -5.70
N GLY A 35 -26.40 9.61 -6.88
CA GLY A 35 -25.77 10.82 -7.39
C GLY A 35 -24.29 10.83 -7.14
N LEU A 36 -23.49 11.10 -8.20
CA LEU A 36 -22.03 11.04 -8.16
C LEU A 36 -21.41 11.93 -7.06
N PHE A 37 -21.88 13.19 -6.95
CA PHE A 37 -21.35 14.12 -5.95
C PHE A 37 -21.68 13.68 -4.53
N GLN A 38 -22.91 13.24 -4.27
CA GLN A 38 -23.32 12.76 -2.96
C GLN A 38 -22.57 11.48 -2.57
N PHE A 39 -22.33 10.58 -3.51
CA PHE A 39 -21.56 9.37 -3.28
C PHE A 39 -20.10 9.67 -2.95
N LEU A 40 -19.41 10.46 -3.79
CA LEU A 40 -17.96 10.71 -3.61
C LEU A 40 -17.65 11.68 -2.46
N PHE A 41 -18.43 12.73 -2.29
CA PHE A 41 -18.16 13.82 -1.34
C PHE A 41 -19.08 13.79 -0.10
N GLY A 42 -20.04 12.90 -0.03
CA GLY A 42 -20.84 12.69 1.17
C GLY A 42 -19.96 12.19 2.32
N THR A 43 -20.22 12.72 3.52
CA THR A 43 -19.42 12.41 4.73
C THR A 43 -20.06 11.34 5.60
N LYS A 44 -21.30 10.91 5.29
CA LYS A 44 -22.06 9.96 6.11
C LYS A 44 -22.26 8.65 5.35
N TRP A 45 -21.84 7.56 5.97
CA TRP A 45 -22.15 6.20 5.54
C TRP A 45 -23.06 5.54 6.56
N ALA A 46 -24.29 5.26 6.19
CA ALA A 46 -25.31 4.62 7.02
C ALA A 46 -26.21 3.75 6.12
N SER A 47 -25.66 2.68 5.60
CA SER A 47 -26.27 1.80 4.58
C SER A 47 -27.51 1.04 5.07
N THR A 48 -27.64 0.84 6.40
CA THR A 48 -28.71 0.06 7.04
C THR A 48 -29.69 0.94 7.83
N ALA A 49 -29.57 2.27 7.76
CA ALA A 49 -30.48 3.19 8.42
C ALA A 49 -31.85 3.22 7.72
N SER A 50 -32.88 3.73 8.41
CA SER A 50 -34.23 3.95 7.83
C SER A 50 -34.18 4.86 6.60
N GLU A 51 -33.30 5.87 6.61
CA GLU A 51 -32.92 6.68 5.46
C GLU A 51 -31.46 6.37 5.11
N PRO A 52 -31.19 5.49 4.15
CA PRO A 52 -29.83 5.07 3.81
C PRO A 52 -29.01 6.24 3.24
N SER A 53 -27.76 6.37 3.70
CA SER A 53 -26.78 7.32 3.19
C SER A 53 -25.51 6.59 2.77
N PHE A 54 -24.94 6.97 1.62
CA PHE A 54 -23.84 6.27 0.96
C PHE A 54 -22.67 7.18 0.60
N GLY A 55 -22.33 8.14 1.47
CA GLY A 55 -21.17 9.01 1.28
C GLY A 55 -19.86 8.31 1.64
N ILE A 56 -18.87 8.33 0.73
CA ILE A 56 -17.59 7.61 0.89
C ILE A 56 -16.39 8.51 1.08
N LEU A 57 -16.55 9.82 1.19
CA LEU A 57 -15.44 10.75 1.40
C LEU A 57 -14.54 10.35 2.58
N PRO A 58 -15.07 9.94 3.76
CA PRO A 58 -14.25 9.50 4.87
C PRO A 58 -13.33 8.32 4.48
N PHE A 59 -13.82 7.37 3.68
CA PHE A 59 -13.03 6.19 3.26
C PHE A 59 -11.92 6.57 2.28
N ILE A 60 -12.22 7.48 1.33
CA ILE A 60 -11.23 8.00 0.38
C ILE A 60 -10.10 8.70 1.14
N MET A 61 -10.45 9.65 2.01
CA MET A 61 -9.47 10.42 2.78
C MET A 61 -8.66 9.52 3.72
N THR A 62 -9.31 8.55 4.39
CA THR A 62 -8.64 7.56 5.24
C THR A 62 -7.64 6.72 4.44
N SER A 63 -8.03 6.24 3.26
CA SER A 63 -7.14 5.45 2.41
C SER A 63 -5.94 6.27 1.92
N ILE A 64 -6.13 7.55 1.59
CA ILE A 64 -5.04 8.46 1.22
C ILE A 64 -4.09 8.70 2.41
N TYR A 65 -4.61 9.09 3.56
CA TYR A 65 -3.78 9.40 4.73
C TYR A 65 -3.11 8.15 5.31
N GLY A 66 -3.80 7.01 5.34
CA GLY A 66 -3.23 5.75 5.79
C GLY A 66 -2.08 5.29 4.90
N THR A 67 -2.27 5.33 3.58
CA THR A 67 -1.23 4.98 2.62
C THR A 67 -0.06 5.97 2.66
N ALA A 68 -0.33 7.28 2.66
CA ALA A 68 0.70 8.30 2.74
C ALA A 68 1.53 8.18 4.03
N GLY A 69 0.87 7.95 5.17
CA GLY A 69 1.55 7.71 6.45
C GLY A 69 2.41 6.45 6.44
N ALA A 70 1.91 5.37 5.87
CA ALA A 70 2.67 4.12 5.73
C ALA A 70 3.91 4.29 4.85
N ILE A 71 3.79 5.04 3.74
CA ILE A 71 4.91 5.36 2.84
C ILE A 71 5.92 6.24 3.56
N LEU A 72 5.47 7.29 4.26
CA LEU A 72 6.35 8.22 4.98
C LEU A 72 7.20 7.52 6.04
N LEU A 73 6.68 6.47 6.68
CA LEU A 73 7.42 5.67 7.67
C LEU A 73 8.19 4.53 7.02
N GLY A 74 7.56 3.77 6.13
CA GLY A 74 8.10 2.53 5.59
C GLY A 74 9.17 2.74 4.53
N VAL A 75 9.03 3.76 3.66
CA VAL A 75 10.01 4.00 2.59
C VAL A 75 11.37 4.40 3.13
N PRO A 76 11.51 5.39 4.04
CA PRO A 76 12.83 5.72 4.59
C PRO A 76 13.48 4.53 5.29
N VAL A 77 12.73 3.81 6.14
CA VAL A 77 13.27 2.65 6.86
C VAL A 77 13.71 1.56 5.88
N GLY A 78 12.87 1.23 4.90
CA GLY A 78 13.17 0.22 3.88
C GLY A 78 14.35 0.61 3.00
N PHE A 79 14.41 1.86 2.55
CA PHE A 79 15.49 2.39 1.73
C PHE A 79 16.84 2.37 2.46
N PHE A 80 16.92 2.95 3.66
CA PHE A 80 18.18 2.95 4.41
C PHE A 80 18.63 1.54 4.81
N THR A 81 17.68 0.64 5.11
CA THR A 81 17.98 -0.77 5.34
C THR A 81 18.58 -1.41 4.09
N SER A 82 18.02 -1.16 2.90
CA SER A 82 18.55 -1.72 1.65
C SER A 82 19.94 -1.20 1.32
N VAL A 83 20.22 0.09 1.51
CA VAL A 83 21.56 0.68 1.33
C VAL A 83 22.54 0.06 2.31
N TYR A 84 22.17 -0.06 3.58
CA TYR A 84 23.00 -0.69 4.61
C TYR A 84 23.36 -2.14 4.24
N LEU A 85 22.38 -2.94 3.81
CA LEU A 85 22.58 -4.33 3.43
C LEU A 85 23.44 -4.48 2.15
N ALA A 86 23.25 -3.59 1.17
CA ALA A 86 23.96 -3.65 -0.09
C ALA A 86 25.45 -3.26 0.04
N LYS A 87 25.77 -2.30 0.92
CA LYS A 87 27.05 -1.58 0.89
C LYS A 87 27.86 -1.64 2.17
N ILE A 88 27.24 -1.83 3.33
CA ILE A 88 27.89 -1.64 4.64
C ILE A 88 27.91 -2.93 5.47
N ALA A 89 26.83 -3.71 5.41
CA ALA A 89 26.65 -4.85 6.30
C ALA A 89 27.68 -5.95 6.08
N SER A 90 28.23 -6.49 7.17
CA SER A 90 29.05 -7.71 7.08
C SER A 90 28.19 -8.90 6.59
N PRO A 91 28.80 -9.92 5.95
CA PRO A 91 28.06 -11.06 5.40
C PRO A 91 27.18 -11.78 6.44
N LYS A 92 27.62 -11.83 7.70
CA LYS A 92 26.84 -12.45 8.78
C LYS A 92 25.60 -11.62 9.14
N VAL A 93 25.76 -10.32 9.33
CA VAL A 93 24.66 -9.38 9.66
C VAL A 93 23.65 -9.33 8.50
N ARG A 94 24.16 -9.25 7.27
CA ARG A 94 23.35 -9.26 6.08
C ARG A 94 22.49 -10.53 6.02
N GLY A 95 23.07 -11.72 6.18
CA GLY A 95 22.33 -12.99 6.14
C GLY A 95 21.21 -13.06 7.19
N VAL A 96 21.45 -12.56 8.41
CA VAL A 96 20.43 -12.52 9.46
C VAL A 96 19.27 -11.58 9.08
N ILE A 97 19.58 -10.36 8.63
CA ILE A 97 18.54 -9.37 8.29
C ILE A 97 17.75 -9.82 7.05
N GLU A 98 18.40 -10.32 6.00
CA GLU A 98 17.71 -10.84 4.80
C GLU A 98 16.80 -12.02 5.15
N THR A 99 17.22 -12.90 6.06
CA THR A 99 16.38 -14.00 6.55
C THR A 99 15.16 -13.43 7.30
N ALA A 100 15.34 -12.48 8.20
CA ALA A 100 14.24 -11.83 8.92
C ALA A 100 13.27 -11.14 7.96
N VAL A 101 13.77 -10.37 6.98
CA VAL A 101 12.95 -9.72 5.94
C VAL A 101 12.20 -10.75 5.10
N SER A 102 12.82 -11.90 4.81
CA SER A 102 12.18 -13.00 4.06
C SER A 102 11.07 -13.66 4.85
N LEU A 103 11.27 -13.88 6.16
CA LEU A 103 10.23 -14.38 7.06
C LEU A 103 9.06 -13.41 7.15
N LEU A 104 9.33 -12.10 7.34
CA LEU A 104 8.29 -11.07 7.33
C LEU A 104 7.49 -11.08 6.01
N ALA A 105 8.15 -11.25 4.86
CA ALA A 105 7.45 -11.33 3.57
C ALA A 105 6.50 -12.53 3.47
N GLY A 106 6.78 -13.63 4.18
CA GLY A 106 5.98 -14.85 4.19
C GLY A 106 4.81 -14.85 5.17
N ILE A 107 4.75 -13.89 6.10
CA ILE A 107 3.66 -13.82 7.09
C ILE A 107 2.35 -13.38 6.40
N PRO A 108 1.23 -14.12 6.57
CA PRO A 108 -0.08 -13.69 6.09
C PRO A 108 -0.51 -12.35 6.71
N SER A 109 -1.18 -11.49 5.93
CA SER A 109 -1.59 -10.16 6.39
C SER A 109 -2.48 -10.19 7.64
N VAL A 110 -3.33 -11.19 7.76
CA VAL A 110 -4.19 -11.41 8.95
C VAL A 110 -3.36 -11.54 10.23
N VAL A 111 -2.18 -12.17 10.17
CA VAL A 111 -1.30 -12.31 11.34
C VAL A 111 -0.73 -10.96 11.77
N TYR A 112 -0.35 -10.11 10.82
CA TYR A 112 0.03 -8.72 11.12
C TYR A 112 -1.10 -7.96 11.81
N GLY A 113 -2.34 -8.11 11.31
CA GLY A 113 -3.53 -7.53 11.91
C GLY A 113 -3.77 -8.04 13.34
N LEU A 114 -3.64 -9.37 13.54
CA LEU A 114 -3.81 -9.99 14.86
C LEU A 114 -2.78 -9.48 15.87
N VAL A 115 -1.51 -9.46 15.50
CA VAL A 115 -0.43 -8.93 16.35
C VAL A 115 -0.65 -7.45 16.63
N GLY A 116 -1.04 -6.69 15.60
CA GLY A 116 -1.39 -5.27 15.74
C GLY A 116 -2.54 -5.06 16.74
N MET A 117 -3.59 -5.85 16.64
CA MET A 117 -4.75 -5.78 17.54
C MET A 117 -4.37 -6.15 18.98
N LEU A 118 -3.53 -7.17 19.19
CA LEU A 118 -3.20 -7.66 20.53
C LEU A 118 -2.11 -6.83 21.22
N ILE A 119 -1.19 -6.23 20.48
CA ILE A 119 -0.02 -5.54 21.03
C ILE A 119 -0.07 -4.03 20.73
N LEU A 120 -0.22 -3.65 19.45
CA LEU A 120 -0.11 -2.26 19.01
C LEU A 120 -1.30 -1.43 19.48
N VAL A 121 -2.54 -1.92 19.31
CA VAL A 121 -3.75 -1.21 19.72
C VAL A 121 -3.78 -0.93 21.22
N PRO A 122 -3.56 -1.90 22.12
CA PRO A 122 -3.43 -1.62 23.55
C PRO A 122 -2.24 -0.73 23.90
N GLY A 123 -1.12 -0.83 23.16
CA GLY A 123 0.05 0.03 23.32
C GLY A 123 -0.27 1.49 23.02
N ILE A 124 -0.92 1.76 21.89
CA ILE A 124 -1.37 3.12 21.51
C ILE A 124 -2.36 3.67 22.54
N ARG A 125 -3.33 2.87 22.96
CA ARG A 125 -4.30 3.25 23.99
C ARG A 125 -3.63 3.73 25.27
N LYS A 126 -2.63 2.98 25.75
CA LYS A 126 -1.91 3.32 26.99
C LYS A 126 -0.96 4.51 26.82
N LEU A 127 -0.21 4.55 25.72
CA LEU A 127 0.82 5.56 25.48
C LEU A 127 0.22 6.96 25.27
N PHE A 128 -0.88 7.04 24.53
CA PHE A 128 -1.54 8.31 24.17
C PHE A 128 -2.78 8.61 25.03
N ASN A 129 -3.10 7.75 25.99
CA ASN A 129 -4.27 7.90 26.89
C ASN A 129 -5.59 8.16 26.12
N VAL A 130 -5.80 7.39 25.03
CA VAL A 130 -7.00 7.48 24.20
C VAL A 130 -8.03 6.42 24.59
N PRO A 131 -9.35 6.66 24.36
CA PRO A 131 -10.40 5.71 24.74
C PRO A 131 -10.25 4.34 24.06
N ASP A 132 -9.91 4.34 22.76
CA ASP A 132 -9.66 3.17 21.95
C ASP A 132 -8.36 3.35 21.18
N GLY A 133 -7.50 2.33 21.16
CA GLY A 133 -6.25 2.36 20.42
C GLY A 133 -6.40 1.93 18.96
N ALA A 134 -7.55 1.34 18.57
CA ALA A 134 -7.86 1.03 17.19
C ALA A 134 -8.07 2.34 16.41
N SER A 135 -7.18 2.64 15.46
CA SER A 135 -7.04 3.99 14.91
C SER A 135 -6.33 4.03 13.56
N LEU A 136 -6.36 5.21 12.93
CA LEU A 136 -5.56 5.48 11.74
C LEU A 136 -4.06 5.27 12.00
N LEU A 137 -3.56 5.67 13.18
CA LEU A 137 -2.15 5.47 13.56
C LEU A 137 -1.78 3.99 13.61
N ALA A 138 -2.63 3.15 14.22
CA ALA A 138 -2.40 1.70 14.25
C ALA A 138 -2.34 1.11 12.84
N ALA A 139 -3.25 1.54 11.96
CA ALA A 139 -3.26 1.12 10.56
C ALA A 139 -1.99 1.56 9.81
N ILE A 140 -1.55 2.82 9.98
CA ILE A 140 -0.32 3.36 9.39
C ILE A 140 0.90 2.51 9.79
N ILE A 141 1.05 2.20 11.08
CA ILE A 141 2.21 1.43 11.58
C ILE A 141 2.20 0.01 11.01
N VAL A 142 1.05 -0.68 11.03
CA VAL A 142 0.93 -2.03 10.48
C VAL A 142 1.23 -2.03 8.98
N LEU A 143 0.66 -1.10 8.22
CA LEU A 143 0.93 -0.96 6.78
C LEU A 143 2.41 -0.66 6.52
N ALA A 144 3.03 0.24 7.29
CA ALA A 144 4.45 0.56 7.15
C ALA A 144 5.33 -0.69 7.33
N ILE A 145 5.07 -1.51 8.35
CA ILE A 145 5.81 -2.76 8.57
C ILE A 145 5.60 -3.74 7.42
N MET A 146 4.37 -3.86 6.92
CA MET A 146 4.02 -4.79 5.83
C MET A 146 4.65 -4.47 4.48
N ILE A 147 4.94 -3.18 4.20
CA ILE A 147 5.59 -2.79 2.95
C ILE A 147 7.11 -2.92 2.99
N LEU A 148 7.73 -2.96 4.19
CA LEU A 148 9.19 -3.05 4.35
C LEU A 148 9.84 -4.18 3.53
N PRO A 149 9.36 -5.43 3.57
CA PRO A 149 10.02 -6.51 2.84
C PRO A 149 10.09 -6.27 1.33
N SER A 150 9.04 -5.72 0.76
CA SER A 150 8.99 -5.41 -0.67
C SER A 150 9.97 -4.30 -1.04
N ILE A 151 10.00 -3.22 -0.25
CA ILE A 151 10.89 -2.09 -0.47
C ILE A 151 12.35 -2.53 -0.30
N ILE A 152 12.68 -3.24 0.79
CA ILE A 152 14.04 -3.67 1.09
C ILE A 152 14.56 -4.59 -0.02
N LYS A 153 13.83 -5.66 -0.37
CA LYS A 153 14.30 -6.66 -1.34
C LYS A 153 14.48 -6.07 -2.74
N VAL A 154 13.51 -5.31 -3.23
CA VAL A 154 13.59 -4.75 -4.58
C VAL A 154 14.65 -3.64 -4.67
N SER A 155 14.78 -2.79 -3.63
CA SER A 155 15.84 -1.78 -3.59
C SER A 155 17.23 -2.41 -3.43
N LEU A 156 17.37 -3.46 -2.61
CA LEU A 156 18.62 -4.20 -2.45
C LEU A 156 19.08 -4.78 -3.79
N ASN A 157 18.21 -5.50 -4.50
CA ASN A 157 18.52 -6.05 -5.80
C ASN A 157 18.92 -4.96 -6.82
N ALA A 158 18.26 -3.81 -6.79
CA ALA A 158 18.59 -2.70 -7.67
C ALA A 158 19.98 -2.10 -7.36
N LEU A 159 20.35 -1.97 -6.09
CA LEU A 159 21.64 -1.48 -5.65
C LEU A 159 22.77 -2.47 -5.98
N GLU A 160 22.50 -3.76 -5.90
CA GLU A 160 23.47 -4.82 -6.26
C GLU A 160 23.69 -4.97 -7.77
N ALA A 161 22.69 -4.57 -8.55
CA ALA A 161 22.79 -4.57 -10.01
C ALA A 161 23.65 -3.41 -10.57
N VAL A 162 24.05 -2.46 -9.73
CA VAL A 162 24.97 -1.36 -10.13
C VAL A 162 26.38 -1.96 -10.38
N PRO A 163 26.98 -1.73 -11.57
CA PRO A 163 28.33 -2.20 -11.86
C PRO A 163 29.37 -1.65 -10.88
N LYS A 164 30.27 -2.50 -10.40
CA LYS A 164 31.32 -2.10 -9.44
C LYS A 164 32.27 -1.04 -10.00
N GLU A 165 32.46 -1.05 -11.31
CA GLU A 165 33.30 -0.09 -12.02
C GLU A 165 32.88 1.37 -11.76
N TYR A 166 31.59 1.62 -11.49
CA TYR A 166 31.11 2.97 -11.15
C TYR A 166 31.59 3.39 -9.76
N GLU A 167 31.57 2.46 -8.80
CA GLU A 167 32.05 2.70 -7.45
C GLU A 167 33.57 2.85 -7.41
N ASP A 168 34.29 1.96 -8.11
CA ASP A 168 35.76 1.99 -8.21
C ASP A 168 36.26 3.28 -8.84
N ALA A 169 35.58 3.78 -9.87
CA ALA A 169 35.90 5.06 -10.51
C ALA A 169 35.70 6.25 -9.55
N SER A 170 34.62 6.23 -8.74
CA SER A 170 34.37 7.27 -7.73
C SER A 170 35.45 7.28 -6.64
N LEU A 171 35.83 6.11 -6.15
CA LEU A 171 36.89 5.94 -5.15
C LEU A 171 38.24 6.38 -5.70
N ALA A 172 38.57 6.07 -6.97
CA ALA A 172 39.79 6.52 -7.62
C ALA A 172 39.90 8.03 -7.75
N LEU A 173 38.77 8.74 -7.82
CA LEU A 173 38.73 10.21 -7.79
C LEU A 173 38.83 10.80 -6.37
N GLY A 174 38.98 9.97 -5.34
CA GLY A 174 39.17 10.41 -3.95
C GLY A 174 37.86 10.58 -3.16
N ALA A 175 36.72 10.10 -3.68
CA ALA A 175 35.48 10.08 -2.92
C ALA A 175 35.56 9.07 -1.75
N THR A 176 34.86 9.34 -0.67
CA THR A 176 34.67 8.39 0.43
C THR A 176 33.63 7.32 0.06
N ASP A 177 33.65 6.18 0.77
CA ASP A 177 32.66 5.11 0.57
C ASP A 177 31.22 5.64 0.66
N ILE A 178 30.91 6.44 1.68
CA ILE A 178 29.58 7.01 1.89
C ILE A 178 29.18 7.95 0.73
N GLU A 179 30.10 8.79 0.27
CA GLU A 179 29.83 9.65 -0.89
C GLU A 179 29.58 8.82 -2.15
N THR A 180 30.35 7.76 -2.37
CA THR A 180 30.16 6.83 -3.50
C THR A 180 28.79 6.17 -3.42
N TYR A 181 28.37 5.68 -2.25
CA TYR A 181 27.04 5.04 -2.11
C TYR A 181 25.89 6.01 -2.44
N PHE A 182 25.91 7.22 -1.87
CA PHE A 182 24.79 8.15 -2.05
C PHE A 182 24.87 8.99 -3.32
N LYS A 183 26.07 9.27 -3.86
CA LYS A 183 26.24 10.10 -5.06
C LYS A 183 26.37 9.29 -6.37
N VAL A 184 26.72 7.98 -6.27
CA VAL A 184 26.92 7.12 -7.44
C VAL A 184 25.98 5.92 -7.42
N SER A 185 26.03 5.04 -6.40
CA SER A 185 25.29 3.78 -6.39
C SER A 185 23.78 4.02 -6.31
N VAL A 186 23.31 4.90 -5.41
CA VAL A 186 21.87 5.21 -5.25
C VAL A 186 21.30 5.88 -6.50
N PRO A 187 21.91 6.93 -7.10
CA PRO A 187 21.44 7.48 -8.35
C PRO A 187 21.45 6.49 -9.52
N ALA A 188 22.45 5.61 -9.60
CA ALA A 188 22.50 4.56 -10.63
C ALA A 188 21.35 3.54 -10.46
N ALA A 189 20.96 3.22 -9.22
CA ALA A 189 19.87 2.29 -8.88
C ALA A 189 18.49 2.95 -8.82
N ARG A 190 18.35 4.26 -9.08
CA ARG A 190 17.13 5.06 -8.83
C ARG A 190 15.85 4.46 -9.42
N SER A 191 15.92 3.91 -10.63
CA SER A 191 14.75 3.34 -11.29
C SER A 191 14.23 2.08 -10.59
N GLY A 192 15.14 1.24 -10.06
CA GLY A 192 14.78 0.06 -9.29
C GLY A 192 14.26 0.42 -7.88
N ILE A 193 14.88 1.40 -7.22
CA ILE A 193 14.42 1.91 -5.92
C ILE A 193 13.03 2.52 -6.06
N ALA A 194 12.78 3.30 -7.11
CA ALA A 194 11.47 3.87 -7.38
C ALA A 194 10.42 2.77 -7.68
N ALA A 195 10.79 1.73 -8.42
CA ALA A 195 9.92 0.56 -8.62
C ALA A 195 9.58 -0.15 -7.29
N ALA A 196 10.53 -0.23 -6.36
CA ALA A 196 10.30 -0.76 -5.02
C ALA A 196 9.25 0.05 -4.24
N VAL A 197 9.32 1.38 -4.32
CA VAL A 197 8.34 2.28 -3.70
C VAL A 197 6.96 2.09 -4.33
N VAL A 198 6.85 2.04 -5.67
CA VAL A 198 5.57 1.80 -6.37
C VAL A 198 4.94 0.47 -5.92
N LEU A 199 5.75 -0.58 -5.81
CA LEU A 199 5.28 -1.88 -5.33
C LEU A 199 4.78 -1.80 -3.87
N GLY A 200 5.49 -1.08 -3.01
CA GLY A 200 5.09 -0.81 -1.63
C GLY A 200 3.77 -0.04 -1.54
N VAL A 201 3.61 1.01 -2.35
CA VAL A 201 2.37 1.81 -2.46
C VAL A 201 1.19 0.92 -2.87
N GLY A 202 1.35 0.14 -3.94
CA GLY A 202 0.30 -0.77 -4.41
C GLY A 202 -0.14 -1.77 -3.35
N ARG A 203 0.81 -2.30 -2.58
CA ARG A 203 0.53 -3.21 -1.46
C ARG A 203 -0.21 -2.51 -0.32
N ALA A 204 0.19 -1.29 0.07
CA ALA A 204 -0.46 -0.54 1.14
C ALA A 204 -1.91 -0.17 0.80
N ILE A 205 -2.17 0.29 -0.42
CA ILE A 205 -3.53 0.66 -0.86
C ILE A 205 -4.46 -0.55 -0.94
N GLY A 206 -3.94 -1.70 -1.38
CA GLY A 206 -4.72 -2.92 -1.55
C GLY A 206 -4.98 -3.71 -0.26
N GLU A 207 -4.35 -3.34 0.86
CA GLU A 207 -4.49 -4.10 2.10
C GLU A 207 -5.87 -3.90 2.74
N ALA A 208 -6.51 -5.00 3.08
CA ALA A 208 -7.83 -5.00 3.71
C ALA A 208 -7.82 -5.68 5.08
N MET A 209 -7.30 -6.91 5.17
CA MET A 209 -7.49 -7.77 6.33
C MET A 209 -6.73 -7.28 7.56
N ALA A 210 -5.45 -6.94 7.42
CA ALA A 210 -4.66 -6.44 8.54
C ALA A 210 -5.21 -5.10 9.05
N VAL A 211 -5.54 -4.19 8.11
CA VAL A 211 -6.08 -2.87 8.43
C VAL A 211 -7.44 -2.97 9.12
N MET A 212 -8.32 -3.86 8.67
CA MET A 212 -9.64 -4.07 9.28
C MET A 212 -9.55 -4.43 10.77
N MET A 213 -8.52 -5.16 11.17
CA MET A 213 -8.32 -5.59 12.57
C MET A 213 -7.83 -4.46 13.49
N VAL A 214 -7.12 -3.46 12.94
CA VAL A 214 -6.44 -2.43 13.76
C VAL A 214 -7.01 -1.03 13.59
N SER A 215 -7.84 -0.77 12.57
CA SER A 215 -8.37 0.56 12.28
C SER A 215 -9.66 0.90 13.02
N GLY A 216 -10.32 -0.08 13.67
CA GLY A 216 -11.61 0.07 14.33
C GLY A 216 -12.82 0.07 13.40
N ASN A 217 -12.62 0.22 12.09
CA ASN A 217 -13.61 0.08 11.02
C ASN A 217 -14.87 0.95 11.15
N VAL A 218 -14.76 2.14 11.73
CA VAL A 218 -15.85 3.11 11.88
C VAL A 218 -15.81 4.16 10.77
N PRO A 219 -16.94 4.55 10.15
CA PRO A 219 -17.00 5.49 9.02
C PRO A 219 -16.81 6.97 9.45
N ASN A 220 -15.75 7.27 10.20
CA ASN A 220 -15.40 8.61 10.63
C ASN A 220 -14.49 9.31 9.61
N MET A 221 -14.51 10.65 9.61
CA MET A 221 -13.45 11.42 8.95
C MET A 221 -12.09 11.11 9.59
N PRO A 222 -11.00 11.03 8.80
CA PRO A 222 -9.73 10.58 9.31
C PRO A 222 -9.14 11.51 10.37
N SER A 223 -8.83 10.92 11.51
CA SER A 223 -8.06 11.52 12.59
C SER A 223 -7.07 10.47 13.11
N LEU A 224 -5.89 10.90 13.49
CA LEU A 224 -4.76 10.01 13.78
C LEU A 224 -5.09 8.97 14.88
N PHE A 225 -5.84 9.39 15.89
CA PHE A 225 -6.16 8.58 17.08
C PHE A 225 -7.63 8.09 17.12
N GLN A 226 -8.38 8.27 16.04
CA GLN A 226 -9.76 7.81 15.97
C GLN A 226 -9.88 6.57 15.08
N SER A 227 -10.88 5.75 15.39
CA SER A 227 -11.29 4.63 14.56
C SER A 227 -11.76 5.14 13.20
N VAL A 228 -11.27 4.51 12.15
CA VAL A 228 -11.51 4.90 10.75
C VAL A 228 -11.82 3.69 9.89
N ARG A 229 -12.36 3.93 8.69
CA ARG A 229 -12.65 2.90 7.70
C ARG A 229 -11.98 3.22 6.37
N PHE A 230 -11.28 2.25 5.79
CA PHE A 230 -10.67 2.35 4.47
C PHE A 230 -11.65 1.91 3.37
N LEU A 231 -11.37 2.26 2.12
CA LEU A 231 -12.14 1.77 0.96
C LEU A 231 -12.12 0.23 0.89
N THR A 232 -10.96 -0.38 1.10
CA THR A 232 -10.78 -1.84 1.11
C THR A 232 -11.56 -2.50 2.24
N THR A 233 -11.49 -1.94 3.45
CA THR A 233 -12.17 -2.54 4.62
C THR A 233 -13.68 -2.37 4.54
N ALA A 234 -14.19 -1.30 3.93
CA ALA A 234 -15.63 -1.12 3.70
C ALA A 234 -16.20 -2.24 2.82
N VAL A 235 -15.52 -2.56 1.72
CA VAL A 235 -15.93 -3.67 0.84
C VAL A 235 -15.78 -5.02 1.56
N ALA A 236 -14.63 -5.28 2.18
CA ALA A 236 -14.35 -6.57 2.81
C ALA A 236 -15.29 -6.89 3.98
N SER A 237 -15.67 -5.89 4.78
CA SER A 237 -16.51 -6.09 5.96
C SER A 237 -18.00 -6.25 5.66
N GLU A 238 -18.53 -5.57 4.64
CA GLU A 238 -19.98 -5.51 4.40
C GLU A 238 -20.45 -6.35 3.20
N MET A 239 -19.58 -6.71 2.26
CA MET A 239 -19.98 -7.37 0.99
C MET A 239 -20.76 -8.67 1.21
N SER A 240 -20.36 -9.49 2.19
CA SER A 240 -20.96 -10.80 2.44
C SER A 240 -22.39 -10.72 2.98
N TYR A 241 -22.75 -9.61 3.63
CA TYR A 241 -24.06 -9.41 4.29
C TYR A 241 -24.95 -8.41 3.57
N SER A 242 -24.45 -7.79 2.50
CA SER A 242 -25.14 -6.73 1.77
C SER A 242 -26.10 -7.28 0.72
N ALA A 243 -27.21 -6.55 0.48
CA ALA A 243 -28.17 -6.84 -0.57
C ALA A 243 -28.65 -5.53 -1.24
N GLY A 244 -29.27 -5.65 -2.40
CA GLY A 244 -29.91 -4.53 -3.10
C GLY A 244 -28.95 -3.35 -3.38
N LEU A 245 -29.39 -2.14 -3.01
CA LEU A 245 -28.63 -0.91 -3.26
C LEU A 245 -27.32 -0.84 -2.47
N GLN A 246 -27.31 -1.35 -1.24
CA GLN A 246 -26.08 -1.42 -0.42
C GLN A 246 -24.99 -2.23 -1.13
N ARG A 247 -25.34 -3.41 -1.66
CA ARG A 247 -24.38 -4.25 -2.39
C ARG A 247 -23.87 -3.56 -3.65
N GLN A 248 -24.77 -2.89 -4.40
CA GLN A 248 -24.36 -2.09 -5.56
C GLN A 248 -23.43 -0.93 -5.17
N ALA A 249 -23.68 -0.25 -4.04
CA ALA A 249 -22.83 0.81 -3.53
C ALA A 249 -21.43 0.29 -3.12
N LEU A 250 -21.32 -0.93 -2.57
CA LEU A 250 -20.03 -1.57 -2.29
C LEU A 250 -19.26 -1.91 -3.57
N PHE A 251 -19.92 -2.33 -4.65
CA PHE A 251 -19.28 -2.45 -5.97
C PHE A 251 -18.83 -1.10 -6.52
N SER A 252 -19.58 -0.02 -6.23
CA SER A 252 -19.15 1.34 -6.58
C SER A 252 -17.89 1.74 -5.80
N ILE A 253 -17.77 1.38 -4.50
CA ILE A 253 -16.55 1.60 -3.72
C ILE A 253 -15.39 0.83 -4.34
N ALA A 254 -15.60 -0.43 -4.71
CA ALA A 254 -14.56 -1.24 -5.37
C ALA A 254 -14.14 -0.63 -6.72
N LEU A 255 -15.07 -0.07 -7.50
CA LEU A 255 -14.79 0.65 -8.73
C LEU A 255 -13.95 1.92 -8.46
N VAL A 256 -14.33 2.72 -7.46
CA VAL A 256 -13.55 3.91 -7.06
C VAL A 256 -12.15 3.52 -6.61
N LEU A 257 -12.01 2.46 -5.80
CA LEU A 257 -10.70 1.93 -5.39
C LEU A 257 -9.86 1.49 -6.59
N PHE A 258 -10.46 0.78 -7.53
CA PHE A 258 -9.79 0.34 -8.76
C PHE A 258 -9.26 1.54 -9.57
N LEU A 259 -10.11 2.55 -9.79
CA LEU A 259 -9.71 3.78 -10.50
C LEU A 259 -8.63 4.55 -9.74
N PHE A 260 -8.71 4.59 -8.41
CA PHE A 260 -7.71 5.24 -7.56
C PHE A 260 -6.34 4.55 -7.67
N ILE A 261 -6.31 3.20 -7.64
CA ILE A 261 -5.07 2.43 -7.84
C ILE A 261 -4.50 2.66 -9.24
N MET A 262 -5.35 2.65 -10.27
CA MET A 262 -4.93 2.93 -11.65
C MET A 262 -4.33 4.33 -11.79
N LEU A 263 -4.96 5.34 -11.20
CA LEU A 263 -4.48 6.72 -11.22
C LEU A 263 -3.11 6.85 -10.54
N ILE A 264 -2.94 6.27 -9.35
CA ILE A 264 -1.68 6.31 -8.62
C ILE A 264 -0.58 5.60 -9.42
N ASN A 265 -0.84 4.41 -9.94
CA ASN A 265 0.14 3.67 -10.74
C ASN A 265 0.50 4.43 -12.03
N ALA A 266 -0.47 5.03 -12.71
CA ALA A 266 -0.21 5.85 -13.90
C ALA A 266 0.65 7.07 -13.57
N THR A 267 0.34 7.76 -12.47
CA THR A 267 1.08 8.94 -12.00
C THR A 267 2.53 8.57 -11.64
N LEU A 268 2.72 7.53 -10.85
CA LEU A 268 4.06 7.06 -10.47
C LEU A 268 4.88 6.62 -11.68
N ASN A 269 4.28 5.87 -12.61
CA ASN A 269 4.96 5.46 -13.83
C ASN A 269 5.30 6.63 -14.76
N PHE A 270 4.47 7.68 -14.80
CA PHE A 270 4.74 8.89 -15.56
C PHE A 270 5.98 9.60 -15.02
N PHE A 271 6.07 9.80 -13.69
CA PHE A 271 7.26 10.41 -13.07
C PHE A 271 8.52 9.58 -13.31
N LEU A 272 8.46 8.25 -13.19
CA LEU A 272 9.59 7.36 -13.43
C LEU A 272 10.09 7.35 -14.88
N LYS A 273 9.22 7.59 -15.86
CA LYS A 273 9.62 7.70 -17.26
C LYS A 273 10.30 9.02 -17.59
N HIS A 274 9.85 10.12 -16.98
CA HIS A 274 10.43 11.45 -17.22
C HIS A 274 11.85 11.60 -16.66
N GLU A 275 12.22 10.84 -15.63
CA GLU A 275 13.58 10.82 -15.11
C GLU A 275 14.59 10.02 -15.99
N LYS A 276 14.12 9.31 -17.02
CA LYS A 276 14.98 8.56 -17.97
C LYS A 276 15.33 9.36 -19.23
N ALA A 277 14.70 10.52 -19.44
CA ALA A 277 14.99 11.45 -20.53
C ALA A 277 15.94 12.55 -20.03
#